data_c2c292733ac13e09a55b3556c3528a10
#
_entry.id   c2c292733ac13e09a55b3556c3528a10
#
_cell.length_a   1.000
_cell.length_b   1.000
_cell.length_c   1.000
_cell.angle_alpha   90.00
_cell.angle_beta   90.00
_cell.angle_gamma   90.00
#
_symmetry.space_group_name_H-M   'P 1'
#
loop_
_entity.id
_entity.type
_entity.pdbx_description
1 polymer ?
#
loop_
_entity_poly.entity_id
_entity_poly.type
_entity_poly.pdbx_seq_one_letter_code
_entity_poly.pdbx_strand_id
1 'polypeptide(L)'
;MKLYNSIGPNPHVVRMFIAELGLDIETVEVDLMSGENRQEEHLKRNPSGQMPALELDNGDFLAEITVICEYLDEINGHSDLIGKTAEQRAETKMWLRRIDLQIVEPLTNGFRFSEGYELFKDRLHLIPQASDDLKAIAQERLKWLDKQLEGKQYVCGDRLTLADIHLYCFLNFGATVGQAIDSSNK
;
A
#
# COMPACT_ATOMS: atom_id res chain seq x y z
N MET A 1 9.74 -9.20 -16.85
CA MET A 1 8.92 -8.23 -16.09
C MET A 1 9.79 -7.08 -15.59
N LYS A 2 9.21 -5.88 -15.39
CA LYS A 2 9.90 -4.70 -14.92
C LYS A 2 9.02 -3.87 -13.99
N LEU A 3 9.50 -3.54 -12.78
CA LEU A 3 8.78 -2.72 -11.81
C LEU A 3 9.16 -1.25 -11.98
N TYR A 4 8.21 -0.41 -12.34
CA TYR A 4 8.35 1.04 -12.24
C TYR A 4 8.06 1.45 -10.80
N ASN A 5 9.10 1.91 -10.14
CA ASN A 5 9.18 2.15 -8.70
C ASN A 5 9.32 3.64 -8.38
N SER A 6 9.06 4.01 -7.15
CA SER A 6 9.32 5.35 -6.62
C SER A 6 9.33 5.37 -5.09
N ILE A 7 9.47 6.54 -4.52
CA ILE A 7 9.27 6.79 -3.09
C ILE A 7 7.79 6.62 -2.70
N GLY A 8 7.55 6.44 -1.40
CA GLY A 8 6.21 6.35 -0.81
C GLY A 8 5.79 4.93 -0.42
N PRO A 9 4.66 4.81 0.28
CA PRO A 9 4.24 3.53 0.88
C PRO A 9 3.79 2.51 -0.17
N ASN A 10 3.09 2.93 -1.22
CA ASN A 10 2.58 2.01 -2.25
C ASN A 10 3.70 1.22 -2.95
N PRO A 11 4.76 1.86 -3.50
CA PRO A 11 5.90 1.12 -4.05
C PRO A 11 6.63 0.29 -2.98
N HIS A 12 6.68 0.74 -1.74
CA HIS A 12 7.32 0.03 -0.64
C HIS A 12 6.65 -1.33 -0.38
N VAL A 13 5.31 -1.38 -0.40
CA VAL A 13 4.56 -2.65 -0.27
C VAL A 13 4.99 -3.66 -1.32
N VAL A 14 5.05 -3.25 -2.60
CA VAL A 14 5.39 -4.16 -3.70
C VAL A 14 6.85 -4.63 -3.60
N ARG A 15 7.78 -3.72 -3.27
CA ARG A 15 9.19 -4.10 -3.06
C ARG A 15 9.37 -5.10 -1.92
N MET A 16 8.70 -4.88 -0.78
CA MET A 16 8.75 -5.84 0.34
C MET A 16 8.17 -7.18 -0.07
N PHE A 17 7.03 -7.18 -0.77
CA PHE A 17 6.40 -8.43 -1.22
C PHE A 17 7.30 -9.21 -2.19
N ILE A 18 7.94 -8.52 -3.15
CA ILE A 18 8.93 -9.12 -4.07
C ILE A 18 10.11 -9.74 -3.30
N ALA A 19 10.62 -9.01 -2.29
CA ALA A 19 11.73 -9.50 -1.46
C ALA A 19 11.33 -10.73 -0.63
N GLU A 20 10.13 -10.74 -0.02
CA GLU A 20 9.62 -11.89 0.73
C GLU A 20 9.38 -13.14 -0.15
N LEU A 21 9.01 -12.94 -1.43
CA LEU A 21 8.93 -14.03 -2.40
C LEU A 21 10.30 -14.48 -2.93
N GLY A 22 11.37 -13.74 -2.67
CA GLY A 22 12.70 -14.00 -3.23
C GLY A 22 12.79 -13.83 -4.75
N LEU A 23 11.94 -12.96 -5.33
CA LEU A 23 11.92 -12.70 -6.76
C LEU A 23 12.96 -11.65 -7.14
N ASP A 24 13.57 -11.84 -8.32
CA ASP A 24 14.47 -10.86 -8.95
C ASP A 24 13.72 -10.18 -10.11
N ILE A 25 13.29 -8.95 -9.91
CA ILE A 25 12.55 -8.15 -10.89
C ILE A 25 13.31 -6.85 -11.15
N GLU A 26 13.64 -6.59 -12.43
CA GLU A 26 14.25 -5.32 -12.84
C GLU A 26 13.41 -4.15 -12.32
N THR A 27 14.07 -3.18 -11.69
CA THR A 27 13.41 -2.00 -11.14
C THR A 27 13.87 -0.73 -11.84
N VAL A 28 12.93 0.10 -12.26
CA VAL A 28 13.15 1.41 -12.88
C VAL A 28 12.59 2.48 -11.95
N GLU A 29 13.45 3.39 -11.51
CA GLU A 29 13.02 4.51 -10.67
C GLU A 29 12.30 5.59 -11.48
N VAL A 30 11.18 6.05 -10.97
CA VAL A 30 10.36 7.15 -11.51
C VAL A 30 10.36 8.29 -10.49
N ASP A 31 10.80 9.47 -10.91
CA ASP A 31 10.90 10.64 -10.02
C ASP A 31 9.54 11.31 -9.81
N LEU A 32 8.91 10.98 -8.68
CA LEU A 32 7.65 11.61 -8.25
C LEU A 32 7.80 13.10 -7.96
N MET A 33 8.98 13.53 -7.49
CA MET A 33 9.18 14.93 -7.09
C MET A 33 9.29 15.85 -8.30
N SER A 34 9.86 15.36 -9.42
CA SER A 34 9.86 16.08 -10.70
C SER A 34 8.54 15.97 -11.47
N GLY A 35 7.60 15.11 -11.03
CA GLY A 35 6.35 14.86 -11.72
C GLY A 35 6.47 13.92 -12.92
N GLU A 36 7.54 13.13 -13.02
CA GLU A 36 7.75 12.17 -14.11
C GLU A 36 6.56 11.20 -14.27
N ASN A 37 5.93 10.79 -13.15
CA ASN A 37 4.73 9.95 -13.16
C ASN A 37 3.50 10.61 -13.81
N ARG A 38 3.56 11.89 -14.16
CA ARG A 38 2.51 12.66 -14.85
C ARG A 38 2.81 12.91 -16.32
N GLN A 39 3.99 12.51 -16.79
CA GLN A 39 4.34 12.61 -18.19
C GLN A 39 3.63 11.55 -19.02
N GLU A 40 3.43 11.87 -20.30
CA GLU A 40 2.70 11.00 -21.25
C GLU A 40 3.23 9.57 -21.26
N GLU A 41 4.53 9.41 -21.15
CA GLU A 41 5.17 8.10 -21.16
C GLU A 41 4.72 7.23 -19.97
N HIS A 42 4.67 7.78 -18.75
CA HIS A 42 4.18 7.04 -17.60
C HIS A 42 2.65 6.85 -17.64
N LEU A 43 1.90 7.82 -18.13
CA LEU A 43 0.44 7.72 -18.26
C LEU A 43 0.01 6.62 -19.26
N LYS A 44 0.86 6.24 -20.21
CA LYS A 44 0.63 5.06 -21.06
C LYS A 44 0.78 3.76 -20.28
N ARG A 45 1.64 3.71 -19.25
CA ARG A 45 1.84 2.56 -18.36
C ARG A 45 0.74 2.46 -17.30
N ASN A 46 0.42 3.59 -16.69
CA ASN A 46 -0.64 3.71 -15.68
C ASN A 46 -1.42 5.02 -15.87
N PRO A 47 -2.62 4.95 -16.47
CA PRO A 47 -3.43 6.17 -16.73
C PRO A 47 -3.79 6.97 -15.49
N SER A 48 -3.79 6.36 -14.29
CA SER A 48 -4.00 7.08 -13.02
C SER A 48 -2.81 7.95 -12.63
N GLY A 49 -1.64 7.73 -13.25
CA GLY A 49 -0.37 8.38 -12.90
C GLY A 49 0.10 8.06 -11.50
N GLN A 50 -0.32 6.94 -10.93
CA GLN A 50 0.10 6.46 -9.61
C GLN A 50 1.29 5.50 -9.73
N MET A 51 1.95 5.27 -8.61
CA MET A 51 3.05 4.34 -8.47
C MET A 51 2.70 3.25 -7.44
N PRO A 52 3.18 2.01 -7.61
CA PRO A 52 4.00 1.48 -8.70
C PRO A 52 3.17 1.04 -9.92
N ALA A 53 3.88 0.64 -11.00
CA ALA A 53 3.33 -0.10 -12.13
C ALA A 53 4.27 -1.26 -12.48
N LEU A 54 3.70 -2.39 -12.89
CA LEU A 54 4.45 -3.58 -13.30
C LEU A 54 4.25 -3.81 -14.82
N GLU A 55 5.34 -3.81 -15.57
CA GLU A 55 5.37 -4.25 -16.96
C GLU A 55 5.55 -5.77 -17.03
N LEU A 56 4.64 -6.43 -17.70
CA LEU A 56 4.66 -7.87 -17.91
C LEU A 56 5.57 -8.25 -19.09
N ASP A 57 5.91 -9.53 -19.20
CA ASP A 57 6.77 -10.02 -20.30
C ASP A 57 6.11 -9.92 -21.69
N ASN A 58 4.78 -9.80 -21.75
CA ASN A 58 4.04 -9.57 -22.98
C ASN A 58 3.90 -8.08 -23.35
N GLY A 59 4.42 -7.16 -22.51
CA GLY A 59 4.36 -5.73 -22.72
C GLY A 59 3.12 -5.03 -22.14
N ASP A 60 2.18 -5.78 -21.54
CA ASP A 60 1.05 -5.21 -20.82
C ASP A 60 1.48 -4.62 -19.46
N PHE A 61 0.65 -3.76 -18.88
CA PHE A 61 0.92 -3.14 -17.60
C PHE A 61 -0.16 -3.48 -16.57
N LEU A 62 0.29 -3.76 -15.34
CA LEU A 62 -0.54 -3.85 -14.15
C LEU A 62 -0.27 -2.66 -13.22
N ALA A 63 -1.31 -2.13 -12.63
CA ALA A 63 -1.26 -1.17 -11.54
C ALA A 63 -2.04 -1.72 -10.33
N GLU A 64 -2.13 -0.94 -9.26
CA GLU A 64 -2.71 -1.31 -7.96
C GLU A 64 -1.86 -2.35 -7.21
N ILE A 65 -1.40 -1.96 -6.01
CA ILE A 65 -0.45 -2.77 -5.23
C ILE A 65 -0.94 -4.18 -4.93
N THR A 66 -2.22 -4.34 -4.59
CA THR A 66 -2.78 -5.66 -4.28
C THR A 66 -2.88 -6.53 -5.52
N VAL A 67 -3.20 -5.95 -6.68
CA VAL A 67 -3.26 -6.65 -7.97
C VAL A 67 -1.87 -7.12 -8.40
N ILE A 68 -0.86 -6.25 -8.29
CA ILE A 68 0.53 -6.60 -8.61
C ILE A 68 1.02 -7.74 -7.71
N CYS A 69 0.81 -7.64 -6.39
CA CYS A 69 1.23 -8.66 -5.44
C CYS A 69 0.51 -10.00 -5.69
N GLU A 70 -0.80 -9.97 -5.93
CA GLU A 70 -1.56 -11.19 -6.23
C GLU A 70 -1.11 -11.86 -7.53
N TYR A 71 -0.84 -11.08 -8.57
CA TYR A 71 -0.31 -11.61 -9.83
C TYR A 71 1.05 -12.28 -9.63
N LEU A 72 1.97 -11.62 -8.91
CA LEU A 72 3.29 -12.17 -8.62
C LEU A 72 3.22 -13.46 -7.78
N ASP A 73 2.31 -13.51 -6.80
CA ASP A 73 2.05 -14.72 -6.02
C ASP A 73 1.52 -15.87 -6.89
N GLU A 74 0.59 -15.58 -7.78
CA GLU A 74 -0.06 -16.58 -8.63
C GLU A 74 0.94 -17.22 -9.61
N ILE A 75 1.77 -16.43 -10.28
CA ILE A 75 2.77 -16.94 -11.21
C ILE A 75 3.94 -17.66 -10.48
N ASN A 76 4.13 -17.38 -9.20
CA ASN A 76 5.15 -18.03 -8.35
C ASN A 76 4.62 -19.25 -7.58
N GLY A 77 3.41 -19.72 -7.87
CA GLY A 77 2.86 -20.98 -7.36
C GLY A 77 2.17 -20.90 -5.99
N HIS A 78 1.65 -19.74 -5.62
CA HIS A 78 0.89 -19.48 -4.40
C HIS A 78 1.68 -19.64 -3.09
N SER A 79 2.08 -18.52 -2.53
CA SER A 79 2.78 -18.44 -1.24
C SER A 79 1.82 -18.33 -0.04
N ASP A 80 2.38 -18.43 1.15
CA ASP A 80 1.65 -18.11 2.37
C ASP A 80 1.30 -16.61 2.48
N LEU A 81 1.99 -15.73 1.74
CA LEU A 81 1.75 -14.27 1.77
C LEU A 81 0.34 -13.88 1.28
N ILE A 82 -0.21 -14.60 0.30
CA ILE A 82 -1.61 -14.44 -0.11
C ILE A 82 -2.46 -15.57 0.46
N GLY A 83 -1.92 -16.79 0.50
CA GLY A 83 -2.57 -17.99 0.97
C GLY A 83 -2.64 -19.11 -0.06
N LYS A 84 -2.46 -20.34 0.39
CA LYS A 84 -2.42 -21.54 -0.46
C LYS A 84 -3.80 -22.14 -0.71
N THR A 85 -4.77 -21.88 0.17
CA THR A 85 -6.17 -22.33 -0.02
C THR A 85 -7.08 -21.16 -0.35
N ALA A 86 -8.28 -21.46 -0.86
CA ALA A 86 -9.29 -20.45 -1.16
C ALA A 86 -9.68 -19.65 0.10
N GLU A 87 -9.79 -20.32 1.25
CA GLU A 87 -10.14 -19.71 2.53
C GLU A 87 -9.04 -18.76 3.01
N GLN A 88 -7.76 -19.19 2.94
CA GLN A 88 -6.62 -18.35 3.29
C GLN A 88 -6.51 -17.13 2.40
N ARG A 89 -6.70 -17.29 1.10
CA ARG A 89 -6.72 -16.18 0.13
C ARG A 89 -7.87 -15.20 0.40
N ALA A 90 -9.04 -15.74 0.70
CA ALA A 90 -10.21 -14.91 1.04
C ALA A 90 -9.98 -14.13 2.35
N GLU A 91 -9.39 -14.77 3.37
CA GLU A 91 -9.04 -14.12 4.64
C GLU A 91 -8.04 -12.98 4.44
N THR A 92 -6.95 -13.21 3.71
CA THR A 92 -5.94 -12.19 3.42
C THR A 92 -6.57 -11.00 2.67
N LYS A 93 -7.38 -11.25 1.64
CA LYS A 93 -8.08 -10.21 0.88
C LYS A 93 -9.09 -9.43 1.72
N MET A 94 -9.79 -10.10 2.62
CA MET A 94 -10.72 -9.45 3.56
C MET A 94 -9.98 -8.49 4.48
N TRP A 95 -8.83 -8.90 5.04
CA TRP A 95 -8.03 -8.04 5.90
C TRP A 95 -7.39 -6.89 5.13
N LEU A 96 -6.85 -7.14 3.93
CA LEU A 96 -6.36 -6.08 3.04
C LEU A 96 -7.43 -5.02 2.79
N ARG A 97 -8.64 -5.44 2.44
CA ARG A 97 -9.74 -4.51 2.17
C ARG A 97 -10.15 -3.69 3.39
N ARG A 98 -10.13 -4.30 4.58
CA ARG A 98 -10.43 -3.60 5.85
C ARG A 98 -9.35 -2.57 6.19
N ILE A 99 -8.09 -2.98 6.11
CA ILE A 99 -6.94 -2.11 6.40
C ILE A 99 -6.93 -0.93 5.42
N ASP A 100 -7.08 -1.22 4.13
CA ASP A 100 -7.05 -0.23 3.08
C ASP A 100 -8.11 0.86 3.28
N LEU A 101 -9.38 0.48 3.39
CA LEU A 101 -10.49 1.42 3.51
C LEU A 101 -10.60 2.11 4.87
N GLN A 102 -10.22 1.42 5.96
CA GLN A 102 -10.49 1.93 7.30
C GLN A 102 -9.29 2.60 7.96
N ILE A 103 -8.08 2.28 7.52
CA ILE A 103 -6.84 2.82 8.10
C ILE A 103 -6.03 3.59 7.06
N VAL A 104 -5.68 2.93 5.95
CA VAL A 104 -4.77 3.50 4.95
C VAL A 104 -5.39 4.71 4.24
N GLU A 105 -6.63 4.62 3.80
CA GLU A 105 -7.30 5.73 3.12
C GLU A 105 -7.45 6.96 4.02
N PRO A 106 -7.99 6.89 5.24
CA PRO A 106 -8.05 8.05 6.12
C PRO A 106 -6.66 8.56 6.53
N LEU A 107 -5.68 7.70 6.79
CA LEU A 107 -4.31 8.11 7.11
C LEU A 107 -3.68 8.90 5.95
N THR A 108 -3.77 8.37 4.73
CA THR A 108 -3.16 9.01 3.54
C THR A 108 -3.89 10.28 3.13
N ASN A 109 -5.22 10.34 3.25
CA ASN A 109 -5.97 11.55 2.95
C ASN A 109 -5.79 12.59 4.07
N GLY A 110 -5.66 12.19 5.33
CA GLY A 110 -5.24 13.08 6.42
C GLY A 110 -3.93 13.79 6.10
N PHE A 111 -2.92 13.06 5.60
CA PHE A 111 -1.65 13.63 5.13
C PHE A 111 -1.83 14.53 3.90
N ARG A 112 -2.52 14.04 2.86
CA ARG A 112 -2.70 14.80 1.60
C ARG A 112 -3.40 16.12 1.82
N PHE A 113 -4.33 16.19 2.77
CA PHE A 113 -5.14 17.38 3.05
C PHE A 113 -4.49 18.35 4.04
N SER A 114 -3.33 17.98 4.62
CA SER A 114 -2.56 18.80 5.58
C SER A 114 -1.09 18.91 5.20
N GLU A 115 -0.20 18.10 5.78
CA GLU A 115 1.26 18.20 5.61
C GLU A 115 1.69 18.02 4.14
N GLY A 116 0.97 17.18 3.39
CA GLY A 116 1.19 16.94 1.97
C GLY A 116 0.49 17.92 1.02
N TYR A 117 -0.26 18.91 1.54
CA TYR A 117 -1.12 19.77 0.72
C TYR A 117 -0.40 20.35 -0.49
N GLU A 118 0.77 20.92 -0.31
CA GLU A 118 1.55 21.55 -1.40
C GLU A 118 1.97 20.57 -2.50
N LEU A 119 2.17 19.27 -2.15
CA LEU A 119 2.51 18.22 -3.11
C LEU A 119 1.32 17.78 -3.98
N PHE A 120 0.10 17.96 -3.48
CA PHE A 120 -1.10 17.37 -4.10
C PHE A 120 -2.10 18.39 -4.64
N LYS A 121 -2.03 19.67 -4.25
CA LYS A 121 -3.05 20.70 -4.57
C LYS A 121 -3.33 20.88 -6.06
N ASP A 122 -2.34 20.69 -6.92
CA ASP A 122 -2.48 20.84 -8.37
C ASP A 122 -2.90 19.53 -9.08
N ARG A 123 -3.09 18.45 -8.31
CA ARG A 123 -3.34 17.11 -8.84
C ARG A 123 -4.64 16.48 -8.35
N LEU A 124 -5.09 16.86 -7.17
CA LEU A 124 -6.24 16.28 -6.51
C LEU A 124 -7.16 17.38 -5.99
N HIS A 125 -8.45 17.06 -5.89
CA HIS A 125 -9.35 17.86 -5.10
C HIS A 125 -9.08 17.59 -3.62
N LEU A 126 -8.57 18.57 -2.90
CA LEU A 126 -8.21 18.44 -1.49
C LEU A 126 -9.27 19.09 -0.61
N ILE A 127 -9.48 18.53 0.57
CA ILE A 127 -10.48 18.97 1.57
C ILE A 127 -9.74 19.23 2.89
N PRO A 128 -8.97 20.35 3.03
CA PRO A 128 -8.13 20.59 4.21
C PRO A 128 -8.88 20.56 5.53
N GLN A 129 -10.13 20.99 5.56
CA GLN A 129 -10.98 20.97 6.75
C GLN A 129 -11.33 19.56 7.25
N ALA A 130 -11.14 18.51 6.44
CA ALA A 130 -11.38 17.12 6.83
C ALA A 130 -10.11 16.42 7.38
N SER A 131 -8.94 17.07 7.35
CA SER A 131 -7.67 16.42 7.66
C SER A 131 -7.62 15.87 9.08
N ASP A 132 -8.02 16.66 10.08
CA ASP A 132 -7.96 16.27 11.48
C ASP A 132 -8.96 15.15 11.81
N ASP A 133 -10.17 15.19 11.23
CA ASP A 133 -11.16 14.13 11.37
C ASP A 133 -10.67 12.82 10.75
N LEU A 134 -10.03 12.89 9.57
CA LEU A 134 -9.46 11.71 8.92
C LEU A 134 -8.33 11.08 9.74
N LYS A 135 -7.44 11.90 10.31
CA LYS A 135 -6.39 11.44 11.23
C LYS A 135 -6.99 10.78 12.48
N ALA A 136 -8.04 11.38 13.06
CA ALA A 136 -8.74 10.80 14.20
C ALA A 136 -9.39 9.46 13.85
N ILE A 137 -10.05 9.35 12.69
CA ILE A 137 -10.63 8.10 12.17
C ILE A 137 -9.55 7.03 12.04
N ALA A 138 -8.37 7.36 11.47
CA ALA A 138 -7.28 6.41 11.34
C ALA A 138 -6.84 5.85 12.71
N GLN A 139 -6.68 6.70 13.74
CA GLN A 139 -6.32 6.28 15.09
C GLN A 139 -7.41 5.43 15.76
N GLU A 140 -8.68 5.77 15.60
CA GLU A 140 -9.79 4.95 16.10
C GLU A 140 -9.79 3.54 15.47
N ARG A 141 -9.50 3.46 14.17
CA ARG A 141 -9.44 2.19 13.45
C ARG A 141 -8.19 1.38 13.79
N LEU A 142 -7.06 2.02 14.08
CA LEU A 142 -5.89 1.35 14.63
C LEU A 142 -6.19 0.76 16.01
N LYS A 143 -6.86 1.49 16.88
CA LYS A 143 -7.31 0.97 18.18
C LYS A 143 -8.30 -0.20 18.07
N TRP A 144 -9.16 -0.18 17.05
CA TRP A 144 -10.01 -1.32 16.73
C TRP A 144 -9.20 -2.51 16.25
N LEU A 145 -8.21 -2.29 15.35
CA LEU A 145 -7.34 -3.34 14.82
C LEU A 145 -6.51 -3.98 15.93
N ASP A 146 -5.94 -3.19 16.83
CA ASP A 146 -5.18 -3.67 17.98
C ASP A 146 -5.95 -4.74 18.77
N LYS A 147 -7.23 -4.49 19.05
CA LYS A 147 -8.12 -5.49 19.68
C LYS A 147 -8.36 -6.75 18.85
N GLN A 148 -8.36 -6.62 17.51
CA GLN A 148 -8.53 -7.79 16.63
C GLN A 148 -7.27 -8.65 16.57
N LEU A 149 -6.12 -8.08 16.92
CA LEU A 149 -4.82 -8.74 16.92
C LEU A 149 -4.46 -9.38 18.28
N GLU A 150 -5.26 -9.18 19.32
CA GLU A 150 -5.01 -9.79 20.62
C GLU A 150 -4.80 -11.33 20.49
N GLY A 151 -3.64 -11.81 20.97
CA GLY A 151 -3.25 -13.22 20.91
C GLY A 151 -2.83 -13.73 19.54
N LYS A 152 -2.70 -12.85 18.53
CA LYS A 152 -2.21 -13.20 17.20
C LYS A 152 -0.79 -12.70 16.99
N GLN A 153 -0.02 -13.44 16.21
CA GLN A 153 1.32 -13.01 15.78
C GLN A 153 1.25 -12.09 14.56
N TYR A 154 0.30 -12.33 13.66
CA TYR A 154 0.08 -11.57 12.42
C TYR A 154 -1.41 -11.28 12.23
N VAL A 155 -1.73 -10.43 11.27
CA VAL A 155 -3.12 -10.06 10.94
C VAL A 155 -4.00 -11.28 10.65
N CYS A 156 -3.45 -12.28 9.96
CA CYS A 156 -4.12 -13.55 9.65
C CYS A 156 -3.69 -14.70 10.61
N GLY A 157 -3.57 -14.42 11.92
CA GLY A 157 -3.22 -15.41 12.93
C GLY A 157 -1.71 -15.70 12.99
N ASP A 158 -1.29 -16.90 12.64
CA ASP A 158 0.12 -17.33 12.69
C ASP A 158 0.84 -17.18 11.34
N ARG A 159 0.21 -16.61 10.35
CA ARG A 159 0.68 -16.52 8.98
C ARG A 159 1.00 -15.07 8.60
N LEU A 160 2.29 -14.76 8.31
CA LEU A 160 2.68 -13.50 7.69
C LEU A 160 2.03 -13.38 6.31
N THR A 161 1.37 -12.26 6.04
CA THR A 161 0.63 -12.05 4.80
C THR A 161 0.88 -10.67 4.20
N LEU A 162 0.39 -10.47 2.98
CA LEU A 162 0.37 -9.15 2.36
C LEU A 162 -0.37 -8.11 3.22
N ALA A 163 -1.33 -8.52 4.06
CA ALA A 163 -2.03 -7.60 4.96
C ALA A 163 -1.08 -6.99 6.01
N ASP A 164 -0.12 -7.77 6.51
CA ASP A 164 0.91 -7.31 7.46
C ASP A 164 1.90 -6.36 6.78
N ILE A 165 2.38 -6.74 5.59
CA ILE A 165 3.30 -5.91 4.76
C ILE A 165 2.64 -4.58 4.43
N HIS A 166 1.39 -4.61 3.98
CA HIS A 166 0.60 -3.43 3.64
C HIS A 166 0.44 -2.51 4.85
N LEU A 167 -0.02 -3.05 5.98
CA LEU A 167 -0.16 -2.30 7.22
C LEU A 167 1.16 -1.67 7.64
N TYR A 168 2.23 -2.45 7.71
CA TYR A 168 3.55 -1.98 8.11
C TYR A 168 4.04 -0.80 7.25
N CYS A 169 3.98 -0.92 5.92
CA CYS A 169 4.45 0.13 5.02
C CYS A 169 3.70 1.45 5.21
N PHE A 170 2.40 1.39 5.42
CA PHE A 170 1.59 2.60 5.62
C PHE A 170 1.74 3.18 7.03
N LEU A 171 1.90 2.37 8.06
CA LEU A 171 2.18 2.86 9.41
C LEU A 171 3.57 3.50 9.49
N ASN A 172 4.57 2.89 8.84
CA ASN A 172 5.91 3.47 8.74
C ASN A 172 5.86 4.82 8.00
N PHE A 173 5.13 4.90 6.90
CA PHE A 173 4.88 6.17 6.21
C PHE A 173 4.19 7.19 7.13
N GLY A 174 3.11 6.80 7.80
CA GLY A 174 2.41 7.65 8.76
C GLY A 174 3.34 8.27 9.81
N ALA A 175 4.24 7.47 10.37
CA ALA A 175 5.24 7.93 11.34
C ALA A 175 6.18 9.00 10.73
N THR A 176 6.58 8.85 9.46
CA THR A 176 7.47 9.81 8.78
C THR A 176 6.79 11.15 8.45
N VAL A 177 5.47 11.17 8.37
CA VAL A 177 4.67 12.37 8.02
C VAL A 177 3.89 12.93 9.22
N GLY A 178 4.33 12.62 10.43
CA GLY A 178 3.75 13.18 11.66
C GLY A 178 2.46 12.50 12.14
N GLN A 179 2.11 11.35 11.58
CA GLN A 179 0.94 10.56 11.99
C GLN A 179 1.39 9.23 12.64
N ALA A 180 2.21 9.32 13.67
CA ALA A 180 2.62 8.14 14.45
C ALA A 180 1.40 7.46 15.08
N ILE A 181 1.52 6.15 15.29
CA ILE A 181 0.51 5.38 16.03
C ILE A 181 0.45 5.89 17.46
N ASP A 182 -0.77 6.03 18.01
CA ASP A 182 -0.96 6.33 19.43
C ASP A 182 -0.25 5.26 20.27
N SER A 183 0.59 5.70 21.22
CA SER A 183 1.40 4.83 22.07
C SER A 183 0.57 3.91 23.00
N SER A 184 -0.73 4.12 23.10
CA SER A 184 -1.65 3.22 23.82
C SER A 184 -2.00 1.95 23.02
N ASN A 185 -1.77 1.92 21.72
CA ASN A 185 -1.92 0.73 20.88
C ASN A 185 -0.65 -0.14 20.99
N LYS A 186 -0.82 -1.46 20.92
CA LYS A 186 0.27 -2.44 21.11
C LYS A 186 0.79 -3.00 19.80
#